data_815da434cfbcadcfd50bc260e53ccc08
#
_entry.id   815da434cfbcadcfd50bc260e53ccc08
#
_cell.length_a   1.000
_cell.length_b   1.000
_cell.length_c   1.000
_cell.angle_alpha   90.00
_cell.angle_beta   90.00
_cell.angle_gamma   90.00
#
_symmetry.space_group_name_H-M   'P 1'
#
loop_
_entity.id
_entity.type
_entity.pdbx_description
1 polymer ?
#
loop_
_entity_poly.entity_id
_entity_poly.type
_entity_poly.pdbx_seq_one_letter_code
_entity_poly.pdbx_strand_id
1 'polypeptide(L)'
;VQGDEPFINPETINKTADIIFNNIEASVGSACTLFKDKDFDDPNNVKVTLSNSNRALYFSRNVIPNNFTNTEVKYFHHVGIYSYNYETLSNFISLPRSKNEISENLEQLRFLDNGYDIYLEEIEELSFGIDTETDYKKALKILNKNDWTLNKYSKLF
;
A
#
# COMPACT_ATOMS: atom_id res chain seq x y z
N VAL A 1 9.08 -0.22 -5.18
CA VAL A 1 8.32 -1.34 -5.77
C VAL A 1 8.92 -2.63 -5.27
N GLN A 2 8.11 -3.55 -4.78
CA GLN A 2 8.52 -4.86 -4.30
C GLN A 2 8.67 -5.84 -5.48
N GLY A 3 9.54 -6.84 -5.36
CA GLY A 3 9.82 -7.78 -6.45
C GLY A 3 8.71 -8.78 -6.73
N ASP A 4 7.76 -8.93 -5.81
CA ASP A 4 6.57 -9.77 -5.86
C ASP A 4 5.35 -9.07 -6.51
N GLU A 5 5.51 -7.79 -6.90
CA GLU A 5 4.48 -6.97 -7.55
C GLU A 5 4.79 -6.71 -9.05
N PRO A 6 4.96 -7.73 -9.90
CA PRO A 6 5.37 -7.55 -11.29
C PRO A 6 4.29 -6.90 -12.16
N PHE A 7 3.04 -6.87 -11.70
CA PHE A 7 1.89 -6.31 -12.41
C PHE A 7 1.44 -4.97 -11.87
N ILE A 8 2.27 -4.28 -11.07
CA ILE A 8 1.92 -2.98 -10.54
C ILE A 8 1.62 -1.98 -11.66
N ASN A 9 0.54 -1.23 -11.53
CA ASN A 9 0.19 -0.22 -12.51
C ASN A 9 1.20 0.95 -12.44
N PRO A 10 1.82 1.35 -13.56
CA PRO A 10 2.71 2.52 -13.60
C PRO A 10 2.09 3.80 -13.05
N GLU A 11 0.78 3.99 -13.22
CA GLU A 11 0.07 5.13 -12.63
C GLU A 11 0.12 5.10 -11.09
N THR A 12 0.02 3.91 -10.47
CA THR A 12 0.20 3.76 -9.03
C THR A 12 1.60 4.18 -8.58
N ILE A 13 2.64 3.81 -9.36
CA ILE A 13 4.01 4.24 -9.08
C ILE A 13 4.12 5.76 -9.14
N ASN A 14 3.59 6.38 -10.19
CA ASN A 14 3.63 7.83 -10.36
C ASN A 14 2.88 8.54 -9.22
N LYS A 15 1.65 8.16 -8.93
CA LYS A 15 0.85 8.74 -7.85
C LYS A 15 1.56 8.64 -6.49
N THR A 16 2.16 7.49 -6.20
CA THR A 16 2.92 7.30 -4.95
C THR A 16 4.17 8.19 -4.90
N ALA A 17 4.87 8.35 -6.03
CA ALA A 17 6.03 9.25 -6.12
C ALA A 17 5.63 10.72 -5.97
N ASP A 18 4.53 11.12 -6.60
CA ASP A 18 4.02 12.50 -6.57
C ASP A 18 3.69 12.99 -5.15
N ILE A 19 3.38 12.10 -4.21
CA ILE A 19 3.17 12.46 -2.80
C ILE A 19 4.41 13.19 -2.25
N ILE A 20 5.60 12.64 -2.48
CA ILE A 20 6.85 13.23 -1.95
C ILE A 20 7.22 14.51 -2.71
N PHE A 21 6.91 14.60 -4.01
CA PHE A 21 7.23 15.79 -4.80
C PHE A 21 6.29 16.97 -4.51
N ASN A 22 5.03 16.69 -4.21
CA ASN A 22 4.00 17.72 -4.12
C ASN A 22 3.61 18.08 -2.67
N ASN A 23 4.02 17.27 -1.69
CA ASN A 23 3.70 17.51 -0.28
C ASN A 23 4.98 17.56 0.56
N ILE A 24 5.37 18.77 0.98
CA ILE A 24 6.58 19.00 1.78
C ILE A 24 6.51 18.36 3.18
N GLU A 25 5.30 18.09 3.69
CA GLU A 25 5.10 17.44 4.99
C GLU A 25 5.23 15.92 4.89
N ALA A 26 5.16 15.36 3.68
CA ALA A 26 5.24 13.93 3.49
C ALA A 26 6.67 13.41 3.68
N SER A 27 6.84 12.56 4.66
CA SER A 27 8.09 11.80 4.85
C SER A 27 8.10 10.51 4.03
N VAL A 28 6.93 9.89 3.91
CA VAL A 28 6.68 8.64 3.18
C VAL A 28 5.39 8.76 2.37
N GLY A 29 5.44 8.34 1.12
CA GLY A 29 4.27 8.15 0.29
C GLY A 29 3.94 6.66 0.15
N SER A 30 2.66 6.33 0.07
CA SER A 30 2.17 4.97 -0.16
C SER A 30 0.84 5.00 -0.93
N ALA A 31 0.19 3.86 -1.11
CA ALA A 31 -1.09 3.79 -1.78
C ALA A 31 -2.10 2.94 -0.98
N CYS A 32 -3.38 3.18 -1.23
CA CYS A 32 -4.46 2.36 -0.71
C CYS A 32 -5.59 2.26 -1.73
N THR A 33 -6.47 1.28 -1.54
CA THR A 33 -7.69 1.15 -2.32
C THR A 33 -8.87 0.80 -1.40
N LEU A 34 -10.08 1.11 -1.84
CA LEU A 34 -11.28 0.67 -1.11
C LEU A 34 -11.47 -0.84 -1.26
N PHE A 35 -11.79 -1.52 -0.17
CA PHE A 35 -12.30 -2.87 -0.25
C PHE A 35 -13.64 -2.88 -0.99
N LYS A 36 -13.75 -3.69 -2.03
CA LYS A 36 -15.00 -3.86 -2.80
C LYS A 36 -15.91 -4.93 -2.18
N ASP A 37 -15.31 -5.91 -1.52
CA ASP A 37 -15.96 -7.06 -0.89
C ASP A 37 -15.56 -7.17 0.58
N LYS A 38 -16.04 -8.21 1.28
CA LYS A 38 -15.71 -8.48 2.69
C LYS A 38 -14.30 -9.02 2.93
N ASP A 39 -13.39 -8.91 1.97
CA ASP A 39 -12.00 -9.38 2.08
C ASP A 39 -11.18 -8.59 3.12
N PHE A 40 -11.77 -7.55 3.72
CA PHE A 40 -11.18 -6.84 4.86
C PHE A 40 -11.10 -7.71 6.14
N ASP A 41 -11.82 -8.81 6.21
CA ASP A 41 -11.72 -9.77 7.34
C ASP A 41 -10.45 -10.63 7.29
N ASP A 42 -9.81 -10.76 6.11
CA ASP A 42 -8.55 -11.50 5.97
C ASP A 42 -7.39 -10.71 6.59
N PRO A 43 -6.64 -11.27 7.58
CA PRO A 43 -5.50 -10.62 8.19
C PRO A 43 -4.30 -10.44 7.25
N ASN A 44 -4.27 -11.11 6.11
CA ASN A 44 -3.25 -10.90 5.09
C ASN A 44 -3.48 -9.59 4.33
N ASN A 45 -4.72 -9.15 4.22
CA ASN A 45 -5.08 -7.87 3.66
C ASN A 45 -4.92 -6.77 4.72
N VAL A 46 -3.86 -6.00 4.65
CA VAL A 46 -3.57 -4.95 5.64
C VAL A 46 -4.55 -3.79 5.49
N LYS A 47 -5.20 -3.42 6.58
CA LYS A 47 -6.10 -2.26 6.63
C LYS A 47 -5.34 -1.00 7.05
N VAL A 48 -5.78 0.15 6.54
CA VAL A 48 -5.27 1.45 6.96
C VAL A 48 -6.43 2.40 7.25
N THR A 49 -6.30 3.16 8.33
CA THR A 49 -7.20 4.28 8.61
C THR A 49 -6.52 5.60 8.22
N LEU A 50 -7.30 6.48 7.59
CA LEU A 50 -6.81 7.75 7.07
C LEU A 50 -7.43 8.94 7.80
N SER A 51 -6.65 10.01 7.91
CA SER A 51 -7.18 11.34 8.23
C SER A 51 -7.89 11.94 7.01
N ASN A 52 -8.56 13.06 7.20
CA ASN A 52 -9.20 13.80 6.10
C ASN A 52 -8.18 14.34 5.06
N SER A 53 -6.90 14.39 5.40
CA SER A 53 -5.81 14.77 4.50
C SER A 53 -5.05 13.59 3.90
N ASN A 54 -5.64 12.40 3.89
CA ASN A 54 -5.03 11.16 3.41
C ASN A 54 -3.73 10.75 4.13
N ARG A 55 -3.50 11.26 5.34
CA ARG A 55 -2.41 10.81 6.18
C ARG A 55 -2.81 9.54 6.92
N ALA A 56 -1.95 8.53 6.93
CA ALA A 56 -2.17 7.32 7.71
C ALA A 56 -2.27 7.63 9.21
N LEU A 57 -3.29 7.08 9.85
CA LEU A 57 -3.45 7.13 11.30
C LEU A 57 -2.94 5.84 11.94
N TYR A 58 -3.22 4.69 11.32
CA TYR A 58 -2.73 3.39 11.75
C TYR A 58 -2.89 2.34 10.65
N PHE A 59 -2.02 1.32 10.68
CA PHE A 59 -2.12 0.11 9.85
C PHE A 59 -2.35 -1.09 10.74
N SER A 60 -3.23 -2.01 10.34
CA SER A 60 -3.50 -3.22 11.12
C SER A 60 -3.89 -4.41 10.25
N ARG A 61 -3.55 -5.59 10.74
CA ARG A 61 -4.08 -6.85 10.20
C ARG A 61 -5.52 -7.09 10.64
N ASN A 62 -5.94 -6.51 11.76
CA ASN A 62 -7.33 -6.51 12.20
C ASN A 62 -8.17 -5.52 11.40
N VAL A 63 -9.50 -5.70 11.46
CA VAL A 63 -10.46 -4.76 10.85
C VAL A 63 -10.44 -3.44 11.60
N ILE A 64 -10.02 -2.38 10.94
CA ILE A 64 -10.05 -1.00 11.42
C ILE A 64 -10.65 -0.07 10.35
N PRO A 65 -11.42 0.97 10.76
CA PRO A 65 -11.92 1.21 12.12
C PRO A 65 -12.99 0.20 12.54
N ASN A 66 -13.20 0.06 13.87
CA ASN A 66 -14.31 -0.74 14.35
C ASN A 66 -15.66 -0.05 14.03
N ASN A 67 -16.56 -0.76 13.40
CA ASN A 67 -17.91 -0.27 13.10
C ASN A 67 -18.89 -0.53 14.26
N PHE A 68 -18.68 0.15 15.36
CA PHE A 68 -19.48 -0.03 16.57
C PHE A 68 -20.95 0.42 16.39
N THR A 69 -21.19 1.39 15.53
CA THR A 69 -22.52 1.99 15.32
C THR A 69 -23.31 1.35 14.16
N ASN A 70 -22.72 0.36 13.49
CA ASN A 70 -23.30 -0.28 12.30
C ASN A 70 -23.71 0.72 11.20
N THR A 71 -22.93 1.78 11.04
CA THR A 71 -23.07 2.74 9.94
C THR A 71 -22.27 2.28 8.72
N GLU A 72 -22.46 2.95 7.59
CA GLU A 72 -21.62 2.72 6.42
C GLU A 72 -20.19 3.18 6.71
N VAL A 73 -19.23 2.25 6.68
CA VAL A 73 -17.81 2.51 6.90
C VAL A 73 -17.03 2.10 5.65
N LYS A 74 -16.14 2.99 5.21
CA LYS A 74 -15.17 2.68 4.16
C LYS A 74 -13.94 2.04 4.78
N TYR A 75 -13.61 0.83 4.32
CA TYR A 75 -12.38 0.15 4.69
C TYR A 75 -11.36 0.29 3.57
N PHE A 76 -10.13 0.70 3.92
CA PHE A 76 -9.05 0.86 2.96
C PHE A 76 -8.04 -0.28 3.09
N HIS A 77 -7.73 -0.90 1.95
CA HIS A 77 -6.65 -1.86 1.80
C HIS A 77 -5.36 -1.11 1.51
N HIS A 78 -4.35 -1.30 2.33
CA HIS A 78 -3.02 -0.77 2.10
C HIS A 78 -2.33 -1.53 0.96
N VAL A 79 -1.73 -0.80 0.03
CA VAL A 79 -0.93 -1.35 -1.07
C VAL A 79 0.53 -1.18 -0.75
N GLY A 80 1.31 -2.26 -0.75
CA GLY A 80 2.71 -2.33 -0.32
C GLY A 80 3.71 -1.64 -1.25
N ILE A 81 3.40 -0.43 -1.73
CA ILE A 81 4.31 0.41 -2.50
C ILE A 81 4.66 1.65 -1.69
N TYR A 82 5.92 2.10 -1.78
CA TYR A 82 6.38 3.25 -1.02
C TYR A 82 7.28 4.18 -1.83
N SER A 83 7.15 5.47 -1.56
CA SER A 83 8.12 6.49 -1.92
C SER A 83 8.67 7.14 -0.67
N TYR A 84 9.92 7.56 -0.72
CA TYR A 84 10.63 8.16 0.41
C TYR A 84 11.45 9.35 -0.07
N ASN A 85 11.59 10.38 0.76
CA ASN A 85 12.73 11.24 0.59
C ASN A 85 14.01 10.54 1.10
N TYR A 86 15.16 10.98 0.61
CA TYR A 86 16.44 10.36 0.92
C TYR A 86 16.76 10.37 2.42
N GLU A 87 16.48 11.45 3.10
CA GLU A 87 16.75 11.61 4.54
C GLU A 87 15.91 10.62 5.37
N THR A 88 14.61 10.53 5.10
CA THR A 88 13.71 9.59 5.78
C THR A 88 14.16 8.14 5.59
N LEU A 89 14.51 7.75 4.36
CA LEU A 89 14.98 6.40 4.09
C LEU A 89 16.31 6.10 4.80
N SER A 90 17.24 7.04 4.81
CA SER A 90 18.53 6.90 5.49
C SER A 90 18.36 6.76 7.01
N ASN A 91 17.46 7.54 7.59
CA ASN A 91 17.17 7.48 9.02
C ASN A 91 16.48 6.17 9.41
N PHE A 92 15.57 5.68 8.56
CA PHE A 92 14.84 4.42 8.82
C PHE A 92 15.72 3.23 9.10
N ILE A 93 16.86 3.12 8.38
CA ILE A 93 17.81 2.00 8.53
C ILE A 93 18.38 1.94 9.96
N SER A 94 18.53 3.08 10.61
CA SER A 94 19.07 3.18 11.97
C SER A 94 18.00 3.07 13.07
N LEU A 95 16.71 3.13 12.73
CA LEU A 95 15.63 3.03 13.71
C LEU A 95 15.49 1.59 14.21
N PRO A 96 15.39 1.37 15.54
CA PRO A 96 15.08 0.06 16.08
C PRO A 96 13.63 -0.30 15.72
N ARG A 97 13.38 -1.60 15.62
CA ARG A 97 12.01 -2.11 15.42
C ARG A 97 11.10 -1.62 16.54
N SER A 98 9.95 -1.09 16.16
CA SER A 98 8.98 -0.54 17.10
C SER A 98 8.06 -1.63 17.68
N LYS A 99 7.35 -1.28 18.77
CA LYS A 99 6.45 -2.24 19.43
C LYS A 99 5.26 -2.60 18.54
N ASN A 100 4.68 -1.61 17.86
CA ASN A 100 3.55 -1.84 16.95
C ASN A 100 3.98 -2.62 15.70
N GLU A 101 5.16 -2.29 15.14
CA GLU A 101 5.75 -3.06 14.04
C GLU A 101 5.89 -4.55 14.40
N ILE A 102 6.40 -4.85 15.60
CA ILE A 102 6.59 -6.24 16.06
C ILE A 102 5.24 -6.93 16.26
N SER A 103 4.29 -6.23 16.87
CA SER A 103 2.97 -6.78 17.18
C SER A 103 2.15 -7.11 15.94
N GLU A 104 2.10 -6.20 14.98
CA GLU A 104 1.33 -6.36 13.74
C GLU A 104 2.14 -7.07 12.64
N ASN A 105 3.48 -7.17 12.81
CA ASN A 105 4.43 -7.59 11.77
C ASN A 105 4.28 -6.73 10.49
N LEU A 106 4.28 -5.41 10.68
CA LEU A 106 4.11 -4.39 9.64
C LEU A 106 5.20 -3.32 9.78
N GLU A 107 6.17 -3.31 8.87
CA GLU A 107 7.35 -2.44 8.93
C GLU A 107 7.01 -0.95 8.87
N GLN A 108 5.96 -0.55 8.17
CA GLN A 108 5.54 0.84 8.03
C GLN A 108 5.11 1.46 9.37
N LEU A 109 4.75 0.65 10.36
CA LEU A 109 4.44 1.16 11.71
C LEU A 109 5.67 1.73 12.41
N ARG A 110 6.89 1.31 12.03
CA ARG A 110 8.12 1.92 12.54
C ARG A 110 8.22 3.40 12.18
N PHE A 111 7.75 3.80 11.00
CA PHE A 111 7.69 5.21 10.64
C PHE A 111 6.73 5.97 11.55
N LEU A 112 5.48 5.50 11.68
CA LEU A 112 4.46 6.16 12.50
C LEU A 112 4.89 6.24 13.98
N ASP A 113 5.45 5.15 14.53
CA ASP A 113 5.90 5.10 15.92
C ASP A 113 7.08 6.06 16.21
N ASN A 114 7.82 6.47 15.19
CA ASN A 114 8.91 7.42 15.29
C ASN A 114 8.54 8.83 14.79
N GLY A 115 7.25 9.13 14.60
CA GLY A 115 6.73 10.45 14.27
C GLY A 115 6.88 10.86 12.82
N TYR A 116 7.14 9.93 11.89
CA TYR A 116 7.12 10.21 10.47
C TYR A 116 5.70 10.08 9.91
N ASP A 117 5.30 11.04 9.09
CA ASP A 117 4.01 11.01 8.42
C ASP A 117 4.06 10.19 7.13
N ILE A 118 3.07 9.31 6.99
CA ILE A 118 2.84 8.52 5.76
C ILE A 118 1.57 9.04 5.12
N TYR A 119 1.66 9.54 3.89
CA TYR A 119 0.51 9.95 3.09
C TYR A 119 0.20 8.89 2.05
N LEU A 120 -1.09 8.69 1.75
CA LEU A 120 -1.55 7.68 0.81
C LEU A 120 -2.40 8.28 -0.30
N GLU A 121 -2.17 7.78 -1.52
CA GLU A 121 -3.07 8.00 -2.65
C GLU A 121 -4.05 6.84 -2.78
N GLU A 122 -5.32 7.19 -2.96
CA GLU A 122 -6.34 6.19 -3.29
C GLU A 122 -6.22 5.80 -4.77
N ILE A 123 -6.09 4.50 -5.02
CA ILE A 123 -6.02 3.92 -6.36
C ILE A 123 -7.24 3.05 -6.64
N GLU A 124 -7.64 2.95 -7.90
CA GLU A 124 -8.87 2.23 -8.29
C GLU A 124 -8.72 0.71 -8.28
N GLU A 125 -7.53 0.21 -8.58
CA GLU A 125 -7.28 -1.22 -8.75
C GLU A 125 -6.03 -1.66 -7.98
N LEU A 126 -6.17 -2.78 -7.27
CA LEU A 126 -5.02 -3.50 -6.71
C LEU A 126 -4.16 -4.06 -7.84
N SER A 127 -2.85 -3.98 -7.67
CA SER A 127 -1.93 -4.81 -8.42
C SER A 127 -2.11 -6.28 -8.03
N PHE A 128 -1.75 -7.16 -8.93
CA PHE A 128 -1.74 -8.58 -8.66
C PHE A 128 -0.34 -9.02 -8.23
N GLY A 129 -0.17 -9.24 -6.92
CA GLY A 129 1.07 -9.77 -6.33
C GLY A 129 1.22 -11.27 -6.52
N ILE A 130 2.46 -11.76 -6.43
CA ILE A 130 2.79 -13.20 -6.52
C ILE A 130 3.45 -13.64 -5.22
N ASP A 131 2.62 -14.06 -4.26
CA ASP A 131 3.06 -14.55 -2.95
C ASP A 131 3.07 -16.07 -2.86
N THR A 132 2.22 -16.74 -3.65
CA THR A 132 2.02 -18.17 -3.58
C THR A 132 2.18 -18.84 -4.95
N GLU A 133 2.39 -20.16 -4.93
CA GLU A 133 2.38 -21.01 -6.15
C GLU A 133 1.07 -20.87 -6.92
N THR A 134 -0.05 -20.63 -6.23
CA THR A 134 -1.35 -20.38 -6.84
C THR A 134 -1.36 -19.07 -7.61
N ASP A 135 -0.76 -18.03 -7.07
CA ASP A 135 -0.66 -16.72 -7.69
C ASP A 135 0.26 -16.77 -8.91
N TYR A 136 1.38 -17.48 -8.79
CA TYR A 136 2.26 -17.74 -9.93
C TYR A 136 1.52 -18.41 -11.09
N LYS A 137 0.69 -19.42 -10.82
CA LYS A 137 -0.13 -20.09 -11.86
C LYS A 137 -1.18 -19.16 -12.46
N LYS A 138 -1.77 -18.26 -11.68
CA LYS A 138 -2.67 -17.21 -12.19
C LYS A 138 -1.92 -16.23 -13.07
N ALA A 139 -0.73 -15.77 -12.65
CA ALA A 139 0.14 -14.88 -13.42
C ALA A 139 0.46 -15.47 -14.79
N LEU A 140 0.87 -16.75 -14.85
CA LEU A 140 1.13 -17.43 -16.11
C LEU A 140 -0.10 -17.48 -17.04
N LYS A 141 -1.30 -17.67 -16.47
CA LYS A 141 -2.55 -17.66 -17.26
C LYS A 141 -2.84 -16.28 -17.85
N ILE A 142 -2.59 -15.20 -17.08
CA ILE A 142 -2.74 -13.82 -17.56
C ILE A 142 -1.78 -13.55 -18.72
N LEU A 143 -0.50 -13.91 -18.57
CA LEU A 143 0.51 -13.73 -19.60
C LEU A 143 0.21 -14.54 -20.89
N ASN A 144 -0.25 -15.79 -20.75
CA ASN A 144 -0.54 -16.66 -21.87
C ASN A 144 -1.81 -16.27 -22.66
N LYS A 145 -2.74 -15.52 -22.05
CA LYS A 145 -3.94 -15.05 -22.74
C LYS A 145 -3.73 -13.83 -23.62
N ASN A 146 -2.49 -13.32 -23.75
CA ASN A 146 -2.17 -12.05 -24.41
C ASN A 146 -2.99 -10.84 -23.89
N ASP A 147 -3.68 -10.99 -22.77
CA ASP A 147 -4.44 -9.90 -22.13
C ASP A 147 -3.49 -8.89 -21.46
N TRP A 148 -2.22 -9.29 -21.31
CA TRP A 148 -1.16 -8.39 -20.88
C TRP A 148 -0.64 -7.65 -22.10
N THR A 149 -1.42 -6.75 -22.61
CA THR A 149 -0.99 -5.91 -23.72
C THR A 149 0.10 -4.97 -23.20
N LEU A 150 1.32 -5.17 -23.71
CA LEU A 150 2.38 -4.16 -23.75
C LEU A 150 1.83 -2.75 -24.16
N ASN A 151 0.64 -2.69 -24.75
CA ASN A 151 -0.10 -1.47 -25.05
C ASN A 151 -0.45 -0.60 -23.82
N LYS A 152 -0.56 -1.16 -22.62
CA LYS A 152 -0.74 -0.33 -21.41
C LYS A 152 0.56 0.41 -21.04
N TYR A 153 1.71 -0.12 -21.49
CA TYR A 153 3.05 0.41 -21.21
C TYR A 153 3.71 1.08 -22.43
N SER A 154 3.27 0.80 -23.63
CA SER A 154 3.85 1.38 -24.87
C SER A 154 3.61 2.89 -25.01
N LYS A 155 2.83 3.50 -24.15
CA LYS A 155 2.64 4.97 -24.10
C LYS A 155 3.60 5.68 -23.14
N LEU A 156 4.50 4.94 -22.49
CA LEU A 156 5.48 5.48 -21.54
C LEU A 156 6.90 5.60 -22.12
N PHE A 157 7.12 5.12 -23.35
CA PHE A 157 8.40 5.24 -24.08
C PHE A 157 8.22 5.92 -25.43
#